data_6ca56abffb477c09c78bc3cfc9afde1d
#
_entry.id   6ca56abffb477c09c78bc3cfc9afde1d
#
_cell.length_a   1.000
_cell.length_b   1.000
_cell.length_c   1.000
_cell.angle_alpha   90.00
_cell.angle_beta   90.00
_cell.angle_gamma   90.00
#
_symmetry.space_group_name_H-M   'P 1'
#
loop_
_entity.id
_entity.type
_entity.pdbx_description
1 polymer ?
#
loop_
_entity_poly.entity_id
_entity_poly.type
_entity_poly.pdbx_seq_one_letter_code
_entity_poly.pdbx_strand_id
1 'polypeptide(L)'
;MKYQLRCLKTNELIDDEYTLHHTENALLRAEYHCSFEVKDNEQGVWKYVSWLPVSQPSEYVAGTVTYKADNLGKAMGLSNLWVSFNGYWPEKGGLCPTGSFKDMEAVPTLQRLHDHNVKGLICASAGNTARAFTHFC
;
A
#
# COMPACT_ATOMS: atom_id res chain seq x y z
N MET A 1 -8.95 5.77 -17.67
CA MET A 1 -8.71 4.59 -16.79
C MET A 1 -7.22 4.53 -16.45
N LYS A 2 -6.84 4.28 -15.19
CA LYS A 2 -5.43 4.24 -14.77
C LYS A 2 -4.74 2.95 -15.22
N TYR A 3 -5.46 1.84 -15.19
CA TYR A 3 -4.98 0.49 -15.48
C TYR A 3 -6.13 -0.41 -15.91
N GLN A 4 -5.80 -1.55 -16.49
CA GLN A 4 -6.68 -2.70 -16.70
C GLN A 4 -6.10 -3.93 -16.00
N LEU A 5 -6.89 -4.98 -15.85
CA LEU A 5 -6.44 -6.24 -15.27
C LEU A 5 -6.20 -7.26 -16.38
N ARG A 6 -5.02 -7.86 -16.40
CA ARG A 6 -4.71 -8.98 -17.29
C ARG A 6 -4.86 -10.30 -16.55
N CYS A 7 -5.71 -11.16 -17.05
CA CYS A 7 -5.81 -12.54 -16.60
C CYS A 7 -4.54 -13.31 -17.03
N LEU A 8 -3.79 -13.85 -16.06
CA LEU A 8 -2.55 -14.56 -16.36
C LEU A 8 -2.77 -15.94 -17.00
N LYS A 9 -3.98 -16.47 -17.00
CA LYS A 9 -4.32 -17.74 -17.63
C LYS A 9 -4.78 -17.58 -19.08
N THR A 10 -5.72 -16.65 -19.33
CA THR A 10 -6.32 -16.45 -20.64
C THR A 10 -5.63 -15.34 -21.45
N ASN A 11 -4.78 -14.55 -20.82
CA ASN A 11 -4.15 -13.34 -21.37
C ASN A 11 -5.16 -12.23 -21.77
N GLU A 12 -6.41 -12.35 -21.34
CA GLU A 12 -7.46 -11.38 -21.59
C GLU A 12 -7.25 -10.12 -20.72
N LEU A 13 -7.54 -8.95 -21.31
CA LEU A 13 -7.60 -7.67 -20.60
C LEU A 13 -9.05 -7.39 -20.23
N ILE A 14 -9.28 -7.09 -18.96
CA ILE A 14 -10.58 -6.75 -18.41
C ILE A 14 -10.52 -5.44 -17.62
N ASP A 15 -11.60 -4.71 -17.59
CA ASP A 15 -11.73 -3.53 -16.78
C ASP A 15 -11.91 -3.91 -15.30
N ASP A 16 -11.30 -3.14 -14.42
CA ASP A 16 -11.45 -3.36 -12.98
C ASP A 16 -12.74 -2.72 -12.46
N GLU A 17 -13.82 -3.48 -12.48
CA GLU A 17 -15.10 -3.14 -11.86
C GLU A 17 -15.20 -3.76 -10.44
N TYR A 18 -14.18 -3.59 -9.61
CA TYR A 18 -14.01 -4.29 -8.34
C TYR A 18 -13.87 -5.82 -8.52
N THR A 19 -13.14 -6.20 -9.55
CA THR A 19 -12.92 -7.61 -9.90
C THR A 19 -11.91 -8.24 -8.93
N LEU A 20 -12.36 -9.24 -8.17
CA LEU A 20 -11.51 -9.97 -7.22
C LEU A 20 -10.88 -11.22 -7.83
N HIS A 21 -11.54 -11.80 -8.81
CA HIS A 21 -11.07 -12.99 -9.54
C HIS A 21 -11.69 -13.03 -10.93
N HIS A 22 -11.08 -13.78 -11.81
CA HIS A 22 -11.55 -14.04 -13.15
C HIS A 22 -11.73 -15.56 -13.35
N THR A 23 -12.07 -15.97 -14.56
CA THR A 23 -12.31 -17.37 -14.94
C THR A 23 -11.36 -18.34 -14.25
N GLU A 24 -11.90 -19.38 -13.60
CA GLU A 24 -11.13 -20.45 -12.96
C GLU A 24 -10.14 -19.97 -11.87
N ASN A 25 -10.47 -18.89 -11.15
CA ASN A 25 -9.64 -18.29 -10.09
C ASN A 25 -8.22 -17.94 -10.57
N ALA A 26 -8.06 -17.56 -11.82
CA ALA A 26 -6.78 -17.13 -12.35
C ALA A 26 -6.30 -15.86 -11.67
N LEU A 27 -5.00 -15.74 -11.48
CA LEU A 27 -4.39 -14.52 -10.97
C LEU A 27 -4.55 -13.38 -11.97
N LEU A 28 -4.82 -12.20 -11.44
CA LEU A 28 -4.93 -10.96 -12.19
C LEU A 28 -3.72 -10.08 -11.93
N ARG A 29 -3.22 -9.42 -12.95
CA ARG A 29 -2.12 -8.46 -12.90
C ARG A 29 -2.59 -7.12 -13.45
N ALA A 30 -2.36 -6.03 -12.70
CA ALA A 30 -2.61 -4.70 -13.21
C ALA A 30 -1.63 -4.34 -14.34
N GLU A 31 -2.15 -3.84 -15.44
CA GLU A 31 -1.41 -3.21 -16.53
C GLU A 31 -1.72 -1.72 -16.55
N TYR A 32 -0.73 -0.92 -16.23
CA TYR A 32 -0.89 0.53 -16.09
C TYR A 32 -0.77 1.24 -17.42
N HIS A 33 -1.70 2.17 -17.66
CA HIS A 33 -1.74 3.05 -18.83
C HIS A 33 -1.32 4.48 -18.52
N CYS A 34 -1.00 4.75 -17.25
CA CYS A 34 -0.48 6.04 -16.81
C CYS A 34 1.01 5.93 -16.45
N SER A 35 1.73 7.03 -16.59
CA SER A 35 3.11 7.13 -16.11
C SER A 35 3.17 7.04 -14.59
N PHE A 36 4.24 6.43 -14.08
CA PHE A 36 4.53 6.48 -12.65
C PHE A 36 4.87 7.92 -12.25
N GLU A 37 4.14 8.44 -11.28
CA GLU A 37 4.31 9.79 -10.77
C GLU A 37 4.29 9.79 -9.24
N VAL A 38 5.27 10.42 -8.64
CA VAL A 38 5.30 10.66 -7.20
C VAL A 38 4.67 12.02 -6.92
N LYS A 39 3.63 12.05 -6.10
CA LYS A 39 2.93 13.28 -5.69
C LYS A 39 3.59 13.86 -4.45
N ASP A 40 4.42 14.88 -4.63
CA ASP A 40 5.20 15.50 -3.53
C ASP A 40 4.33 16.24 -2.51
N ASN A 41 3.12 16.64 -2.90
CA ASN A 41 2.12 17.26 -2.03
C ASN A 41 1.35 16.25 -1.17
N GLU A 42 1.52 14.95 -1.41
CA GLU A 42 0.88 13.88 -0.65
C GLU A 42 1.84 13.28 0.39
N GLN A 43 1.29 12.52 1.34
CA GLN A 43 2.07 11.86 2.39
C GLN A 43 1.98 10.33 2.32
N GLY A 44 3.02 9.67 2.79
CA GLY A 44 3.06 8.22 2.90
C GLY A 44 2.75 7.51 1.59
N VAL A 45 1.87 6.52 1.66
CA VAL A 45 1.44 5.71 0.50
C VAL A 45 0.71 6.54 -0.56
N TRP A 46 0.10 7.67 -0.19
CA TRP A 46 -0.65 8.51 -1.11
C TRP A 46 0.23 9.26 -2.13
N LYS A 47 1.53 9.36 -1.88
CA LYS A 47 2.50 9.81 -2.89
C LYS A 47 2.39 9.03 -4.20
N TYR A 48 1.89 7.80 -4.13
CA TYR A 48 1.77 6.86 -5.25
C TYR A 48 0.32 6.67 -5.71
N VAL A 49 -0.59 7.57 -5.35
CA VAL A 49 -2.03 7.46 -5.63
C VAL A 49 -2.37 7.25 -7.10
N SER A 50 -1.53 7.74 -8.02
CA SER A 50 -1.69 7.50 -9.47
C SER A 50 -1.64 6.01 -9.84
N TRP A 51 -0.98 5.18 -9.02
CA TRP A 51 -0.83 3.73 -9.22
C TRP A 51 -1.64 2.89 -8.24
N LEU A 52 -2.41 3.53 -7.36
CA LEU A 52 -3.28 2.80 -6.45
C LEU A 52 -4.70 2.66 -7.03
N PRO A 53 -5.39 1.55 -6.76
CA PRO A 53 -6.73 1.26 -7.28
C PRO A 53 -7.83 1.99 -6.48
N VAL A 54 -7.65 3.27 -6.25
CA VAL A 54 -8.55 4.13 -5.47
C VAL A 54 -8.93 5.37 -6.26
N SER A 55 -10.07 5.98 -5.94
CA SER A 55 -10.53 7.22 -6.57
C SER A 55 -9.73 8.43 -6.10
N GLN A 56 -9.41 8.48 -4.80
CA GLN A 56 -8.70 9.58 -4.14
C GLN A 56 -8.03 9.09 -2.85
N PRO A 57 -7.07 9.84 -2.28
CA PRO A 57 -6.56 9.60 -0.94
C PRO A 57 -7.67 9.66 0.13
N SER A 58 -7.55 8.87 1.19
CA SER A 58 -8.35 9.02 2.41
C SER A 58 -7.67 9.98 3.40
N GLU A 59 -8.37 10.28 4.49
CA GLU A 59 -7.82 11.02 5.62
C GLU A 59 -6.73 10.25 6.38
N TYR A 60 -6.78 8.91 6.31
CA TYR A 60 -5.76 8.06 6.93
C TYR A 60 -4.50 8.00 6.07
N VAL A 61 -3.36 8.08 6.73
CA VAL A 61 -2.05 8.04 6.08
C VAL A 61 -1.21 6.94 6.70
N ALA A 62 -0.50 6.19 5.86
CA ALA A 62 0.53 5.25 6.28
C ALA A 62 1.76 5.42 5.40
N GLY A 63 2.95 5.28 6.00
CA GLY A 63 4.19 5.44 5.25
C GLY A 63 5.41 5.01 6.04
N THR A 64 6.45 4.61 5.33
CA THR A 64 7.77 4.30 5.89
C THR A 64 8.72 5.45 5.66
N VAL A 65 9.75 5.52 6.50
CA VAL A 65 10.90 6.40 6.26
C VAL A 65 12.15 5.55 6.10
N THR A 66 12.94 5.86 5.08
CA THR A 66 14.25 5.24 4.87
C THR A 66 15.35 6.28 5.07
N TYR A 67 16.31 5.95 5.91
CA TYR A 67 17.42 6.84 6.23
C TYR A 67 18.74 6.09 6.34
N LYS A 68 19.84 6.80 6.09
CA LYS A 68 21.18 6.27 6.32
C LYS A 68 21.48 6.26 7.82
N ALA A 69 21.81 5.10 8.34
CA ALA A 69 22.05 4.88 9.77
C ALA A 69 23.57 4.94 10.10
N ASP A 70 24.20 6.11 9.93
CA ASP A 70 25.65 6.27 10.00
C ASP A 70 26.24 5.84 11.36
N ASN A 71 25.60 6.20 12.49
CA ASN A 71 26.08 5.83 13.81
C ASN A 71 25.98 4.31 14.06
N LEU A 72 24.87 3.71 13.70
CA LEU A 72 24.69 2.27 13.80
C LEU A 72 25.63 1.53 12.83
N GLY A 73 25.75 2.02 11.61
CA GLY A 73 26.69 1.49 10.63
C GLY A 73 28.13 1.50 11.14
N LYS A 74 28.58 2.61 11.72
CA LYS A 74 29.91 2.72 12.34
C LYS A 74 30.10 1.71 13.47
N ALA A 75 29.12 1.56 14.37
CA ALA A 75 29.18 0.60 15.47
C ALA A 75 29.23 -0.86 14.99
N MET A 76 28.64 -1.15 13.85
CA MET A 76 28.60 -2.49 13.24
C MET A 76 29.70 -2.73 12.21
N GLY A 77 30.55 -1.75 11.92
CA GLY A 77 31.56 -1.84 10.86
C GLY A 77 31.00 -1.81 9.44
N LEU A 78 29.81 -1.26 9.23
CA LEU A 78 29.11 -1.16 7.95
C LEU A 78 29.15 0.28 7.42
N SER A 79 29.82 0.51 6.30
CA SER A 79 29.98 1.86 5.73
C SER A 79 28.75 2.41 5.00
N ASN A 80 27.79 1.55 4.65
CA ASN A 80 26.61 1.92 3.87
C ASN A 80 25.34 1.22 4.39
N LEU A 81 25.03 1.45 5.67
CA LEU A 81 23.82 0.90 6.30
C LEU A 81 22.64 1.86 6.13
N TRP A 82 21.56 1.36 5.55
CA TRP A 82 20.27 2.04 5.46
C TRP A 82 19.22 1.28 6.27
N VAL A 83 18.34 2.03 6.92
CA VAL A 83 17.22 1.48 7.67
C VAL A 83 15.92 1.99 7.07
N SER A 84 15.03 1.05 6.69
CA SER A 84 13.64 1.36 6.36
C SER A 84 12.78 1.10 7.60
N PHE A 85 12.31 2.18 8.20
CA PHE A 85 11.61 2.16 9.48
C PHE A 85 10.09 2.13 9.26
N ASN A 86 9.44 1.08 9.73
CA ASN A 86 8.00 0.85 9.62
C ASN A 86 7.29 1.11 10.96
N GLY A 87 7.61 2.21 11.60
CA GLY A 87 7.01 2.62 12.87
C GLY A 87 6.41 4.01 12.80
N TYR A 88 6.05 4.52 13.97
CA TYR A 88 5.49 5.86 14.09
C TYR A 88 6.58 6.85 14.50
N TRP A 89 6.99 7.70 13.56
CA TRP A 89 7.97 8.77 13.73
C TRP A 89 7.64 9.93 12.80
N PRO A 90 6.53 10.65 13.07
CA PRO A 90 5.96 11.61 12.14
C PRO A 90 6.92 12.74 11.75
N GLU A 91 7.82 13.16 12.65
CA GLU A 91 8.81 14.22 12.37
C GLU A 91 9.83 13.80 11.30
N LYS A 92 9.94 12.51 11.02
CA LYS A 92 10.81 11.95 9.97
C LYS A 92 10.03 11.30 8.84
N GLY A 93 8.69 11.33 8.88
CA GLY A 93 7.84 10.74 7.85
C GLY A 93 7.53 9.25 8.06
N GLY A 94 7.85 8.68 9.22
CA GLY A 94 7.42 7.35 9.63
C GLY A 94 5.98 7.39 10.14
N LEU A 95 5.04 6.89 9.34
CA LEU A 95 3.59 7.03 9.56
C LEU A 95 2.91 5.66 9.66
N CYS A 96 3.52 4.70 10.36
CA CYS A 96 2.94 3.39 10.60
C CYS A 96 2.59 3.24 12.09
N PRO A 97 1.38 3.66 12.53
CA PRO A 97 1.00 3.68 13.94
C PRO A 97 0.92 2.30 14.58
N THR A 98 0.67 1.24 13.79
CA THR A 98 0.68 -0.12 14.34
C THR A 98 2.09 -0.73 14.42
N GLY A 99 3.13 -0.03 13.98
CA GLY A 99 4.51 -0.51 13.97
C GLY A 99 4.80 -1.55 12.88
N SER A 100 3.99 -1.58 11.84
CA SER A 100 4.13 -2.54 10.75
C SER A 100 3.85 -1.90 9.37
N PHE A 101 4.58 -2.34 8.35
CA PHE A 101 4.31 -1.97 6.95
C PHE A 101 2.91 -2.38 6.46
N LYS A 102 2.19 -3.22 7.22
CA LYS A 102 0.79 -3.59 6.92
C LYS A 102 -0.17 -2.40 6.99
N ASP A 103 0.24 -1.34 7.65
CA ASP A 103 -0.50 -0.07 7.63
C ASP A 103 -0.61 0.48 6.20
N MET A 104 0.46 0.36 5.39
CA MET A 104 0.45 0.78 3.99
C MET A 104 -0.39 -0.14 3.07
N GLU A 105 -0.69 -1.35 3.51
CA GLU A 105 -1.65 -2.23 2.84
C GLU A 105 -3.09 -1.88 3.24
N ALA A 106 -3.33 -1.68 4.53
CA ALA A 106 -4.66 -1.43 5.06
C ALA A 106 -5.28 -0.14 4.54
N VAL A 107 -4.53 0.97 4.58
CA VAL A 107 -5.05 2.30 4.22
C VAL A 107 -5.62 2.36 2.80
N PRO A 108 -4.89 2.00 1.72
CA PRO A 108 -5.46 2.03 0.38
C PRO A 108 -6.50 0.93 0.14
N THR A 109 -6.40 -0.20 0.83
CA THR A 109 -7.41 -1.25 0.70
C THR A 109 -8.75 -0.79 1.27
N LEU A 110 -8.76 -0.19 2.45
CA LEU A 110 -9.98 0.35 3.06
C LEU A 110 -10.58 1.49 2.22
N GLN A 111 -9.74 2.36 1.66
CA GLN A 111 -10.22 3.38 0.74
C GLN A 111 -10.88 2.76 -0.50
N ARG A 112 -10.30 1.72 -1.08
CA ARG A 112 -10.90 1.00 -2.21
C ARG A 112 -12.24 0.36 -1.83
N LEU A 113 -12.35 -0.26 -0.66
CA LEU A 113 -13.62 -0.80 -0.16
C LEU A 113 -14.68 0.31 0.02
N HIS A 114 -14.26 1.46 0.55
CA HIS A 114 -15.13 2.63 0.69
C HIS A 114 -15.61 3.14 -0.67
N ASP A 115 -14.73 3.26 -1.67
CA ASP A 115 -15.08 3.69 -3.03
C ASP A 115 -16.15 2.79 -3.68
N HIS A 116 -16.19 1.52 -3.29
CA HIS A 116 -17.17 0.52 -3.76
C HIS A 116 -18.34 0.27 -2.80
N ASN A 117 -18.52 1.12 -1.78
CA ASN A 117 -19.61 1.02 -0.79
C ASN A 117 -19.66 -0.33 -0.05
N VAL A 118 -18.53 -1.01 0.11
CA VAL A 118 -18.43 -2.24 0.90
C VAL A 118 -18.61 -1.91 2.38
N LYS A 119 -19.53 -2.61 3.06
CA LYS A 119 -19.95 -2.31 4.43
C LYS A 119 -19.24 -3.12 5.51
N GLY A 120 -18.44 -4.09 5.12
CA GLY A 120 -17.75 -4.92 6.09
C GLY A 120 -16.61 -5.71 5.45
N LEU A 121 -15.62 -6.02 6.26
CA LEU A 121 -14.45 -6.79 5.87
C LEU A 121 -14.21 -7.90 6.90
N ILE A 122 -13.98 -9.11 6.41
CA ILE A 122 -13.49 -10.22 7.23
C ILE A 122 -12.02 -10.43 6.91
N CYS A 123 -11.16 -10.32 7.94
CA CYS A 123 -9.73 -10.52 7.80
C CYS A 123 -9.30 -11.79 8.54
N ALA A 124 -8.96 -12.84 7.79
CA ALA A 124 -8.48 -14.12 8.35
C ALA A 124 -7.00 -14.01 8.74
N SER A 125 -6.69 -13.18 9.73
CA SER A 125 -5.33 -12.96 10.23
C SER A 125 -5.34 -12.74 11.74
N ALA A 126 -4.36 -13.29 12.44
CA ALA A 126 -4.09 -13.03 13.86
C ALA A 126 -2.85 -12.15 14.08
N GLY A 127 -2.27 -11.62 13.01
CA GLY A 127 -1.02 -10.88 13.03
C GLY A 127 -1.14 -9.41 12.62
N ASN A 128 -0.08 -8.88 12.03
CA ASN A 128 0.02 -7.47 11.68
C ASN A 128 -1.06 -6.99 10.70
N THR A 129 -1.52 -7.85 9.79
CA THR A 129 -2.62 -7.50 8.87
C THR A 129 -3.90 -7.22 9.65
N ALA A 130 -4.33 -8.13 10.54
CA ALA A 130 -5.52 -7.90 11.37
C ALA A 130 -5.36 -6.63 12.22
N ARG A 131 -4.18 -6.44 12.84
CA ARG A 131 -3.88 -5.25 13.64
C ARG A 131 -4.02 -3.95 12.84
N ALA A 132 -3.47 -3.91 11.62
CA ALA A 132 -3.55 -2.74 10.76
C ALA A 132 -5.00 -2.45 10.34
N PHE A 133 -5.71 -3.45 9.83
CA PHE A 133 -7.11 -3.26 9.43
C PHE A 133 -8.00 -2.83 10.60
N THR A 134 -7.85 -3.41 11.79
CA THR A 134 -8.61 -3.00 12.98
C THR A 134 -8.31 -1.55 13.42
N HIS A 135 -7.09 -1.07 13.18
CA HIS A 135 -6.70 0.29 13.56
C HIS A 135 -7.36 1.35 12.67
N PHE A 136 -7.55 1.06 11.37
CA PHE A 136 -8.03 2.03 10.39
C PHE A 136 -9.51 1.84 10.01
N CYS A 137 -10.20 0.80 10.51
CA CYS A 137 -11.63 0.57 10.29
C CYS A 137 -12.55 1.51 11.10
#